data_0e9288f46ba2aba67d17544abfea31f8
#
_entry.id   0e9288f46ba2aba67d17544abfea31f8
#
_cell.length_a   1.000
_cell.length_b   1.000
_cell.length_c   1.000
_cell.angle_alpha   90.00
_cell.angle_beta   90.00
_cell.angle_gamma   90.00
#
_symmetry.space_group_name_H-M   'P 1'
#
loop_
_entity.id
_entity.type
_entity.pdbx_description
1 polymer ?
#
loop_
_entity_poly.entity_id
_entity_poly.type
_entity_poly.pdbx_seq_one_letter_code
_entity_poly.pdbx_strand_id
1 'polypeptide(L)'
;MNKQAANIPYKNLALIACSTQYEPSQVPQVTAILAQHGYQVSCQYLQQNISDFGYVDTDQARAHNLIQALLDPTIEVLWFYRGGGGALNLLPYLHRYKQQLLAIPAKVIVGFSDVTAIHGFLNNELGWRSIHGVNANNHLEMGATNLQPLPDITALMTRGVVYDNVLPLNALAQQAASISGTLIGGNHTLVAATFGTHYQADFEDKILILEDIGVTFRQLDRYLQQLLFLKDDNLKAIIFWSILFHRPNRPRTHDV
;
A
#
# COMPACT_ATOMS: atom_id res chain seq x y z
N MET A 1 23.06 32.97 -4.14
CA MET A 1 23.24 31.63 -4.77
C MET A 1 21.88 31.07 -5.04
N ASN A 2 21.37 31.21 -6.27
CA ASN A 2 20.11 30.63 -6.72
C ASN A 2 20.25 29.09 -6.71
N LYS A 3 19.64 28.40 -5.75
CA LYS A 3 19.36 26.97 -5.90
C LYS A 3 18.35 26.86 -7.03
N GLN A 4 18.82 26.49 -8.22
CA GLN A 4 17.94 26.00 -9.29
C GLN A 4 17.05 24.94 -8.65
N ALA A 5 15.73 25.20 -8.64
CA ALA A 5 14.76 24.18 -8.26
C ALA A 5 14.98 23.00 -9.23
N ALA A 6 15.54 21.92 -8.73
CA ALA A 6 15.67 20.70 -9.50
C ALA A 6 14.28 20.39 -10.05
N ASN A 7 14.22 20.08 -11.34
CA ASN A 7 12.97 19.68 -11.99
C ASN A 7 12.57 18.31 -11.36
N ILE A 8 11.79 18.37 -10.27
CA ILE A 8 11.35 17.18 -9.57
C ILE A 8 10.21 16.60 -10.42
N PRO A 9 10.38 15.49 -11.12
CA PRO A 9 9.28 14.76 -11.70
C PRO A 9 8.35 14.34 -10.54
N TYR A 10 7.06 14.16 -10.81
CA TYR A 10 6.06 13.76 -9.82
C TYR A 10 5.67 14.86 -8.80
N LYS A 11 5.34 16.05 -9.28
CA LYS A 11 4.89 17.17 -8.44
C LYS A 11 3.39 17.17 -8.14
N ASN A 12 2.59 16.74 -9.11
CA ASN A 12 1.14 16.82 -9.04
C ASN A 12 0.59 15.60 -8.29
N LEU A 13 0.29 15.81 -7.03
CA LEU A 13 -0.16 14.77 -6.12
C LEU A 13 -1.63 14.94 -5.78
N ALA A 14 -2.41 13.87 -5.85
CA ALA A 14 -3.74 13.83 -5.27
C ALA A 14 -3.77 12.93 -4.03
N LEU A 15 -4.39 13.42 -2.97
CA LEU A 15 -4.80 12.60 -1.83
C LEU A 15 -6.10 11.90 -2.15
N ILE A 16 -6.20 10.62 -1.80
CA ILE A 16 -7.38 9.79 -2.03
C ILE A 16 -7.69 8.91 -0.82
N ALA A 17 -8.96 8.68 -0.56
CA ALA A 17 -9.44 7.77 0.46
C ALA A 17 -10.35 6.70 -0.18
N CYS A 18 -10.00 5.42 0.03
CA CYS A 18 -10.74 4.28 -0.54
C CYS A 18 -11.11 3.21 0.50
N SER A 19 -10.69 3.39 1.74
CA SER A 19 -10.82 2.41 2.83
C SER A 19 -11.76 2.91 3.93
N THR A 20 -11.36 2.85 5.19
CA THR A 20 -12.16 3.36 6.31
C THR A 20 -12.17 4.88 6.38
N GLN A 21 -13.13 5.41 7.12
CA GLN A 21 -13.26 6.84 7.42
C GLN A 21 -11.99 7.45 7.99
N TYR A 22 -11.77 8.71 7.73
CA TYR A 22 -10.64 9.49 8.24
C TYR A 22 -11.13 10.75 8.97
N GLU A 23 -10.24 11.42 9.69
CA GLU A 23 -10.53 12.66 10.40
C GLU A 23 -10.30 13.88 9.47
N PRO A 24 -11.36 14.55 8.98
CA PRO A 24 -11.21 15.65 8.03
C PRO A 24 -10.44 16.85 8.56
N SER A 25 -10.48 17.09 9.87
CA SER A 25 -9.77 18.20 10.52
C SER A 25 -8.24 18.11 10.38
N GLN A 26 -7.70 16.92 10.13
CA GLN A 26 -6.28 16.68 9.94
C GLN A 26 -5.80 16.96 8.51
N VAL A 27 -6.69 16.98 7.51
CA VAL A 27 -6.34 17.14 6.10
C VAL A 27 -5.52 18.41 5.82
N PRO A 28 -5.85 19.60 6.36
CA PRO A 28 -5.05 20.80 6.13
C PRO A 28 -3.59 20.66 6.59
N GLN A 29 -3.35 19.99 7.71
CA GLN A 29 -2.01 19.78 8.23
C GLN A 29 -1.20 18.82 7.34
N VAL A 30 -1.79 17.70 6.91
CA VAL A 30 -1.16 16.76 5.98
C VAL A 30 -0.82 17.46 4.66
N THR A 31 -1.76 18.21 4.11
CA THR A 31 -1.57 18.98 2.88
C THR A 31 -0.42 19.98 3.01
N ALA A 32 -0.34 20.69 4.14
CA ALA A 32 0.73 21.65 4.39
C ALA A 32 2.12 20.98 4.45
N ILE A 33 2.21 19.82 5.10
CA ILE A 33 3.45 19.03 5.16
C ILE A 33 3.90 18.61 3.76
N LEU A 34 3.00 18.06 2.95
CA LEU A 34 3.30 17.65 1.59
C LEU A 34 3.71 18.82 0.70
N ALA A 35 3.03 19.97 0.83
CA ALA A 35 3.36 21.20 0.10
C ALA A 35 4.76 21.74 0.46
N GLN A 36 5.17 21.65 1.73
CA GLN A 36 6.53 22.03 2.18
C GLN A 36 7.62 21.16 1.53
N HIS A 37 7.27 19.92 1.13
CA HIS A 37 8.16 19.02 0.40
C HIS A 37 8.10 19.21 -1.14
N GLY A 38 7.40 20.23 -1.61
CA GLY A 38 7.37 20.63 -3.03
C GLY A 38 6.26 19.99 -3.85
N TYR A 39 5.31 19.28 -3.25
CA TYR A 39 4.15 18.72 -3.95
C TYR A 39 3.06 19.78 -4.16
N GLN A 40 2.41 19.72 -5.32
CA GLN A 40 1.16 20.41 -5.59
C GLN A 40 0.02 19.45 -5.23
N VAL A 41 -0.63 19.68 -4.10
CA VAL A 41 -1.56 18.72 -3.51
C VAL A 41 -2.99 19.05 -3.88
N SER A 42 -3.68 18.09 -4.52
CA SER A 42 -5.12 18.11 -4.75
C SER A 42 -5.84 17.25 -3.71
N CYS A 43 -6.90 17.79 -3.10
CA CYS A 43 -7.79 17.05 -2.20
C CYS A 43 -9.14 16.72 -2.86
N GLN A 44 -9.31 16.91 -4.17
CA GLN A 44 -10.59 16.70 -4.84
C GLN A 44 -11.12 15.27 -4.74
N TYR A 45 -10.24 14.29 -4.53
CA TYR A 45 -10.57 12.88 -4.36
C TYR A 45 -10.65 12.43 -2.89
N LEU A 46 -10.48 13.35 -1.95
CA LEU A 46 -10.75 13.14 -0.53
C LEU A 46 -12.24 13.41 -0.22
N GLN A 47 -13.09 12.48 -0.64
CA GLN A 47 -14.52 12.54 -0.40
C GLN A 47 -14.90 11.54 0.69
N GLN A 48 -15.84 11.92 1.56
CA GLN A 48 -16.30 11.06 2.64
C GLN A 48 -17.81 11.22 2.86
N ASN A 49 -18.53 10.11 2.68
CA ASN A 49 -19.94 9.94 3.03
C ASN A 49 -20.08 8.56 3.68
N ILE A 50 -19.80 8.49 4.98
CA ILE A 50 -19.51 7.27 5.73
C ILE A 50 -20.62 6.23 5.55
N SER A 51 -20.26 5.03 5.08
CA SER A 51 -21.15 3.88 4.96
C SER A 51 -21.39 3.19 6.30
N ASP A 52 -22.40 2.31 6.36
CA ASP A 52 -22.74 1.52 7.56
C ASP A 52 -21.58 0.65 8.08
N PHE A 53 -20.62 0.32 7.22
CA PHE A 53 -19.41 -0.43 7.58
C PHE A 53 -18.25 0.48 8.04
N GLY A 54 -18.45 1.79 8.12
CA GLY A 54 -17.39 2.74 8.48
C GLY A 54 -16.37 2.98 7.36
N TYR A 55 -16.69 2.61 6.11
CA TYR A 55 -15.90 2.99 4.94
C TYR A 55 -16.22 4.44 4.55
N VAL A 56 -15.29 5.07 3.84
CA VAL A 56 -15.47 6.49 3.43
C VAL A 56 -16.68 6.72 2.53
N ASP A 57 -17.21 5.69 1.88
CA ASP A 57 -18.45 5.71 1.10
C ASP A 57 -18.86 4.27 0.72
N THR A 58 -19.91 4.12 -0.08
CA THR A 58 -20.28 2.85 -0.72
C THR A 58 -19.18 2.34 -1.63
N ASP A 59 -19.14 1.02 -1.88
CA ASP A 59 -18.14 0.40 -2.77
C ASP A 59 -18.14 1.04 -4.17
N GLN A 60 -19.33 1.30 -4.70
CA GLN A 60 -19.50 1.91 -6.02
C GLN A 60 -18.93 3.34 -6.07
N ALA A 61 -19.23 4.17 -5.07
CA ALA A 61 -18.78 5.56 -5.01
C ALA A 61 -17.25 5.61 -4.83
N ARG A 62 -16.68 4.79 -3.91
CA ARG A 62 -15.23 4.68 -3.69
C ARG A 62 -14.49 4.24 -4.95
N ALA A 63 -15.03 3.22 -5.63
CA ALA A 63 -14.44 2.71 -6.87
C ALA A 63 -14.49 3.76 -7.97
N HIS A 64 -15.63 4.44 -8.14
CA HIS A 64 -15.77 5.53 -9.11
C HIS A 64 -14.75 6.64 -8.86
N ASN A 65 -14.64 7.09 -7.61
CA ASN A 65 -13.70 8.13 -7.21
C ASN A 65 -12.24 7.73 -7.51
N LEU A 66 -11.87 6.48 -7.17
CA LEU A 66 -10.54 5.95 -7.48
C LEU A 66 -10.28 5.90 -8.99
N ILE A 67 -11.23 5.41 -9.77
CA ILE A 67 -11.09 5.32 -11.23
C ILE A 67 -10.94 6.72 -11.84
N GLN A 68 -11.71 7.70 -11.39
CA GLN A 68 -11.58 9.09 -11.85
C GLN A 68 -10.18 9.64 -11.51
N ALA A 69 -9.67 9.40 -10.32
CA ALA A 69 -8.32 9.82 -9.92
C ALA A 69 -7.23 9.14 -10.76
N LEU A 70 -7.39 7.85 -11.06
CA LEU A 70 -6.47 7.12 -11.92
C LEU A 70 -6.48 7.63 -13.37
N LEU A 71 -7.64 8.03 -13.88
CA LEU A 71 -7.81 8.54 -15.26
C LEU A 71 -7.45 10.03 -15.40
N ASP A 72 -7.36 10.80 -14.32
CA ASP A 72 -7.08 12.24 -14.37
C ASP A 72 -5.67 12.51 -14.91
N PRO A 73 -5.52 13.12 -16.09
CA PRO A 73 -4.21 13.34 -16.70
C PRO A 73 -3.36 14.39 -15.97
N THR A 74 -3.94 15.17 -15.06
CA THR A 74 -3.22 16.20 -14.30
C THR A 74 -2.49 15.63 -13.09
N ILE A 75 -2.82 14.40 -12.66
CA ILE A 75 -2.27 13.75 -11.47
C ILE A 75 -1.14 12.79 -11.88
N GLU A 76 -0.01 12.91 -11.21
CA GLU A 76 1.16 12.05 -11.39
C GLU A 76 1.30 11.03 -10.25
N VAL A 77 0.91 11.46 -9.03
CA VAL A 77 1.00 10.65 -7.79
C VAL A 77 -0.38 10.56 -7.14
N LEU A 78 -0.82 9.34 -6.82
CA LEU A 78 -1.94 9.10 -5.93
C LEU A 78 -1.41 8.60 -4.59
N TRP A 79 -1.59 9.39 -3.53
CA TRP A 79 -1.20 9.01 -2.19
C TRP A 79 -2.44 8.71 -1.36
N PHE A 80 -2.56 7.48 -0.93
CA PHE A 80 -3.69 7.07 -0.11
C PHE A 80 -3.61 7.75 1.26
N TYR A 81 -4.71 8.39 1.64
CA TYR A 81 -4.77 9.15 2.88
C TYR A 81 -4.72 8.23 4.09
N ARG A 82 -5.51 7.14 4.06
CA ARG A 82 -5.62 6.15 5.12
C ARG A 82 -5.84 4.74 4.57
N GLY A 83 -5.40 3.74 5.32
CA GLY A 83 -5.77 2.33 5.15
C GLY A 83 -7.03 1.95 5.92
N GLY A 84 -7.12 0.72 6.37
CA GLY A 84 -8.25 0.19 7.15
C GLY A 84 -8.83 -1.06 6.53
N GLY A 85 -9.97 -0.98 5.85
CA GLY A 85 -10.62 -2.09 5.18
C GLY A 85 -11.49 -1.67 4.00
N GLY A 86 -11.85 -2.64 3.16
CA GLY A 86 -12.79 -2.47 2.07
C GLY A 86 -12.19 -2.22 0.69
N ALA A 87 -10.87 -2.09 0.53
CA ALA A 87 -10.25 -1.91 -0.78
C ALA A 87 -10.40 -3.14 -1.69
N LEU A 88 -10.46 -4.36 -1.14
CA LEU A 88 -10.76 -5.57 -1.91
C LEU A 88 -12.08 -5.49 -2.68
N ASN A 89 -13.08 -4.84 -2.11
CA ASN A 89 -14.40 -4.69 -2.74
C ASN A 89 -14.34 -3.86 -4.03
N LEU A 90 -13.28 -3.10 -4.23
CA LEU A 90 -13.11 -2.23 -5.39
C LEU A 90 -12.55 -2.95 -6.62
N LEU A 91 -11.93 -4.12 -6.43
CA LEU A 91 -11.26 -4.85 -7.51
C LEU A 91 -12.19 -5.20 -8.68
N PRO A 92 -13.45 -5.65 -8.49
CA PRO A 92 -14.36 -5.90 -9.61
C PRO A 92 -14.69 -4.65 -10.43
N TYR A 93 -14.72 -3.47 -9.80
CA TYR A 93 -14.94 -2.21 -10.50
C TYR A 93 -13.70 -1.80 -11.29
N LEU A 94 -12.51 -1.87 -10.69
CA LEU A 94 -11.24 -1.60 -11.37
C LEU A 94 -11.04 -2.50 -12.58
N HIS A 95 -11.37 -3.79 -12.46
CA HIS A 95 -11.25 -4.75 -13.55
C HIS A 95 -12.09 -4.37 -14.78
N ARG A 96 -13.30 -3.81 -14.60
CA ARG A 96 -14.14 -3.30 -15.70
C ARG A 96 -13.48 -2.16 -16.47
N TYR A 97 -12.60 -1.39 -15.83
CA TYR A 97 -11.87 -0.26 -16.43
C TYR A 97 -10.44 -0.60 -16.84
N LYS A 98 -10.04 -1.87 -16.74
CA LYS A 98 -8.68 -2.33 -17.05
C LYS A 98 -8.17 -1.81 -18.41
N GLN A 99 -8.96 -1.94 -19.47
CA GLN A 99 -8.55 -1.53 -20.81
C GLN A 99 -8.34 -0.01 -20.91
N GLN A 100 -9.13 0.78 -20.22
CA GLN A 100 -8.98 2.24 -20.20
C GLN A 100 -7.72 2.63 -19.40
N LEU A 101 -7.46 1.95 -18.30
CA LEU A 101 -6.28 2.17 -17.46
C LEU A 101 -4.98 1.73 -18.17
N LEU A 102 -5.02 0.68 -18.96
CA LEU A 102 -3.88 0.26 -19.80
C LEU A 102 -3.55 1.26 -20.92
N ALA A 103 -4.51 2.09 -21.32
CA ALA A 103 -4.33 3.06 -22.40
C ALA A 103 -3.71 4.39 -21.94
N ILE A 104 -3.49 4.58 -20.65
CA ILE A 104 -2.92 5.81 -20.08
C ILE A 104 -1.54 5.56 -19.46
N PRO A 105 -0.70 6.61 -19.31
CA PRO A 105 0.55 6.49 -18.59
C PRO A 105 0.34 6.04 -17.14
N ALA A 106 1.23 5.17 -16.66
CA ALA A 106 1.25 4.72 -15.27
C ALA A 106 1.44 5.90 -14.31
N LYS A 107 0.68 5.92 -13.22
CA LYS A 107 0.87 6.85 -12.11
C LYS A 107 1.63 6.18 -10.97
N VAL A 108 2.28 6.99 -10.13
CA VAL A 108 2.88 6.50 -8.89
C VAL A 108 1.81 6.40 -7.82
N ILE A 109 1.65 5.21 -7.26
CA ILE A 109 0.69 4.92 -6.20
C ILE A 109 1.45 4.71 -4.91
N VAL A 110 1.05 5.41 -3.83
CA VAL A 110 1.69 5.34 -2.51
C VAL A 110 0.65 4.99 -1.45
N GLY A 111 0.93 3.97 -0.67
CA GLY A 111 0.10 3.54 0.46
C GLY A 111 0.50 2.18 0.99
N PHE A 112 -0.07 1.75 2.10
CA PHE A 112 0.15 0.43 2.70
C PHE A 112 -1.13 -0.11 3.36
N SER A 113 -1.04 -1.28 4.04
CA SER A 113 -2.16 -1.92 4.72
C SER A 113 -3.25 -2.31 3.70
N ASP A 114 -4.50 -1.89 3.87
CA ASP A 114 -5.63 -2.19 2.98
C ASP A 114 -5.37 -1.80 1.51
N VAL A 115 -4.51 -0.80 1.26
CA VAL A 115 -4.09 -0.38 -0.09
C VAL A 115 -3.36 -1.49 -0.85
N THR A 116 -2.86 -2.52 -0.17
CA THR A 116 -2.25 -3.71 -0.78
C THR A 116 -3.15 -4.34 -1.85
N ALA A 117 -4.48 -4.34 -1.65
CA ALA A 117 -5.41 -4.84 -2.65
C ALA A 117 -5.32 -4.05 -3.97
N ILE A 118 -5.20 -2.73 -3.87
CA ILE A 118 -5.06 -1.85 -5.05
C ILE A 118 -3.67 -2.03 -5.69
N HIS A 119 -2.61 -2.10 -4.89
CA HIS A 119 -1.26 -2.41 -5.39
C HIS A 119 -1.26 -3.72 -6.18
N GLY A 120 -1.87 -4.79 -5.64
CA GLY A 120 -1.97 -6.08 -6.31
C GLY A 120 -2.63 -5.95 -7.68
N PHE A 121 -3.77 -5.27 -7.79
CA PHE A 121 -4.43 -5.04 -9.07
C PHE A 121 -3.55 -4.25 -10.05
N LEU A 122 -2.99 -3.13 -9.62
CA LEU A 122 -2.20 -2.25 -10.50
C LEU A 122 -0.91 -2.93 -10.98
N ASN A 123 -0.24 -3.68 -10.09
CA ASN A 123 0.99 -4.38 -10.43
C ASN A 123 0.74 -5.55 -11.38
N ASN A 124 -0.25 -6.42 -11.06
CA ASN A 124 -0.46 -7.67 -11.79
C ASN A 124 -1.26 -7.47 -13.08
N GLU A 125 -2.30 -6.61 -13.04
CA GLU A 125 -3.22 -6.43 -14.15
C GLU A 125 -2.79 -5.34 -15.14
N LEU A 126 -2.06 -4.31 -14.67
CA LEU A 126 -1.63 -3.17 -15.47
C LEU A 126 -0.12 -3.08 -15.66
N GLY A 127 0.68 -3.83 -14.90
CA GLY A 127 2.14 -3.73 -14.91
C GLY A 127 2.67 -2.41 -14.34
N TRP A 128 1.86 -1.66 -13.60
CA TRP A 128 2.29 -0.41 -12.98
C TRP A 128 3.16 -0.69 -11.75
N ARG A 129 4.16 0.17 -11.52
CA ARG A 129 4.93 0.16 -10.28
C ARG A 129 4.20 0.97 -9.22
N SER A 130 4.32 0.54 -7.97
CA SER A 130 3.74 1.24 -6.83
C SER A 130 4.69 1.22 -5.63
N ILE A 131 4.45 2.10 -4.67
CA ILE A 131 5.25 2.24 -3.46
C ILE A 131 4.41 1.74 -2.28
N HIS A 132 4.76 0.56 -1.76
CA HIS A 132 4.24 0.11 -0.48
C HIS A 132 4.92 0.92 0.63
N GLY A 133 4.26 1.96 1.08
CA GLY A 133 4.79 2.94 2.03
C GLY A 133 3.68 3.62 2.81
N VAL A 134 4.03 4.38 3.84
CA VAL A 134 3.09 4.99 4.78
C VAL A 134 1.97 5.78 4.08
N ASN A 135 0.75 5.67 4.59
CA ASN A 135 -0.37 6.51 4.17
C ASN A 135 -0.14 7.96 4.62
N ALA A 136 -0.78 8.91 3.95
CA ALA A 136 -0.50 10.32 4.17
C ALA A 136 -0.83 10.80 5.59
N ASN A 137 -1.86 10.26 6.24
CA ASN A 137 -2.21 10.62 7.62
C ASN A 137 -1.24 10.06 8.68
N ASN A 138 -0.49 8.98 8.37
CA ASN A 138 0.42 8.38 9.35
C ASN A 138 1.51 9.34 9.80
N HIS A 139 1.85 10.34 9.00
CA HIS A 139 2.79 11.38 9.40
C HIS A 139 2.31 12.21 10.60
N LEU A 140 1.00 12.26 10.85
CA LEU A 140 0.43 12.92 12.04
C LEU A 140 0.27 11.94 13.21
N GLU A 141 -0.15 10.70 12.93
CA GLU A 141 -0.43 9.69 13.96
C GLU A 141 0.84 9.24 14.68
N MET A 142 1.99 9.26 14.00
CA MET A 142 3.29 8.88 14.59
C MET A 142 3.88 9.94 15.52
N GLY A 143 3.21 11.10 15.67
CA GLY A 143 3.61 12.21 16.52
C GLY A 143 4.81 13.00 15.99
N ALA A 144 4.88 14.28 16.34
CA ALA A 144 5.92 15.22 15.86
C ALA A 144 7.36 14.83 16.24
N THR A 145 7.54 13.87 17.14
CA THR A 145 8.85 13.40 17.62
C THR A 145 9.46 12.27 16.81
N ASN A 146 8.67 11.58 15.97
CA ASN A 146 9.10 10.43 15.16
C ASN A 146 8.68 10.57 13.69
N LEU A 147 8.66 11.78 13.17
CA LEU A 147 8.44 12.00 11.74
C LEU A 147 9.53 11.26 10.97
N GLN A 148 9.20 10.06 10.50
CA GLN A 148 9.96 9.49 9.40
C GLN A 148 9.95 10.53 8.28
N PRO A 149 11.11 10.86 7.68
CA PRO A 149 11.12 11.80 6.58
C PRO A 149 10.15 11.29 5.50
N LEU A 150 9.38 12.20 4.92
CA LEU A 150 8.54 11.87 3.77
C LEU A 150 9.40 11.15 2.73
N PRO A 151 8.94 10.02 2.16
CA PRO A 151 9.70 9.35 1.13
C PRO A 151 9.91 10.30 -0.05
N ASP A 152 11.13 10.46 -0.49
CA ASP A 152 11.44 11.10 -1.76
C ASP A 152 10.99 10.17 -2.90
N ILE A 153 9.77 10.36 -3.38
CA ILE A 153 9.17 9.53 -4.43
C ILE A 153 10.07 9.49 -5.67
N THR A 154 10.68 10.61 -6.04
CA THR A 154 11.59 10.66 -7.20
C THR A 154 12.81 9.79 -6.98
N ALA A 155 13.43 9.86 -5.80
CA ALA A 155 14.56 9.02 -5.46
C ALA A 155 14.18 7.54 -5.44
N LEU A 156 13.04 7.19 -4.83
CA LEU A 156 12.53 5.81 -4.81
C LEU A 156 12.31 5.25 -6.22
N MET A 157 11.70 6.03 -7.10
CA MET A 157 11.40 5.60 -8.46
C MET A 157 12.64 5.52 -9.37
N THR A 158 13.69 6.29 -9.08
CA THR A 158 14.90 6.37 -9.94
C THR A 158 16.08 5.59 -9.40
N ARG A 159 16.30 5.60 -8.09
CA ARG A 159 17.47 5.00 -7.42
C ARG A 159 17.14 3.77 -6.57
N GLY A 160 15.86 3.60 -6.22
CA GLY A 160 15.42 2.56 -5.30
C GLY A 160 15.82 2.83 -3.84
N VAL A 161 15.71 1.79 -3.01
CA VAL A 161 16.06 1.79 -1.59
C VAL A 161 17.00 0.64 -1.30
N VAL A 162 17.96 0.86 -0.43
CA VAL A 162 18.84 -0.18 0.11
C VAL A 162 18.47 -0.40 1.57
N TYR A 163 18.27 -1.65 1.95
CA TYR A 163 18.09 -2.09 3.32
C TYR A 163 19.25 -3.01 3.66
N ASP A 164 20.00 -2.69 4.70
CA ASP A 164 21.19 -3.42 5.16
C ASP A 164 20.93 -4.36 6.35
N ASN A 165 19.70 -4.37 6.83
CA ASN A 165 19.27 -5.15 8.00
C ASN A 165 18.40 -6.39 7.65
N VAL A 166 18.48 -6.89 6.43
CA VAL A 166 17.78 -8.12 6.02
C VAL A 166 18.57 -9.34 6.49
N LEU A 167 17.91 -10.19 7.28
CA LEU A 167 18.54 -11.39 7.87
C LEU A 167 18.03 -12.67 7.18
N PRO A 168 18.90 -13.61 6.83
CA PRO A 168 18.50 -14.90 6.29
C PRO A 168 17.87 -15.78 7.39
N LEU A 169 16.64 -16.30 7.13
CA LEU A 169 15.88 -17.08 8.10
C LEU A 169 16.03 -18.60 7.93
N ASN A 170 16.63 -19.07 6.84
CA ASN A 170 16.82 -20.50 6.58
C ASN A 170 18.16 -20.77 5.88
N ALA A 171 18.54 -22.05 5.78
CA ALA A 171 19.82 -22.46 5.21
C ALA A 171 19.98 -22.06 3.73
N LEU A 172 18.92 -22.09 2.94
CA LEU A 172 18.96 -21.68 1.52
C LEU A 172 19.27 -20.20 1.39
N ALA A 173 18.60 -19.35 2.19
CA ALA A 173 18.88 -17.92 2.21
C ALA A 173 20.29 -17.60 2.70
N GLN A 174 20.83 -18.38 3.67
CA GLN A 174 22.21 -18.21 4.18
C GLN A 174 23.26 -18.55 3.13
N GLN A 175 22.98 -19.50 2.25
CA GLN A 175 23.91 -19.95 1.21
C GLN A 175 23.83 -19.13 -0.08
N ALA A 176 22.73 -18.38 -0.27
CA ALA A 176 22.54 -17.58 -1.46
C ALA A 176 23.46 -16.35 -1.46
N ALA A 177 24.28 -16.21 -2.49
CA ALA A 177 25.12 -15.01 -2.68
C ALA A 177 24.25 -13.78 -3.01
N SER A 178 23.17 -13.96 -3.78
CA SER A 178 22.16 -12.94 -4.12
C SER A 178 20.89 -13.62 -4.61
N ILE A 179 19.77 -12.92 -4.43
CA ILE A 179 18.46 -13.31 -5.01
C ILE A 179 17.92 -12.09 -5.74
N SER A 180 17.55 -12.27 -7.01
CA SER A 180 16.98 -11.21 -7.85
C SER A 180 15.61 -11.60 -8.37
N GLY A 181 14.66 -10.69 -8.32
CA GLY A 181 13.29 -10.91 -8.79
C GLY A 181 12.44 -9.65 -8.69
N THR A 182 11.26 -9.69 -9.29
CA THR A 182 10.27 -8.63 -9.10
C THR A 182 9.67 -8.74 -7.71
N LEU A 183 9.65 -7.63 -6.97
CA LEU A 183 9.04 -7.54 -5.65
C LEU A 183 7.53 -7.39 -5.79
N ILE A 184 6.77 -8.22 -5.08
CA ILE A 184 5.31 -8.19 -4.98
C ILE A 184 4.87 -8.38 -3.53
N GLY A 185 3.60 -8.17 -3.23
CA GLY A 185 3.02 -8.42 -1.90
C GLY A 185 2.65 -7.15 -1.15
N GLY A 186 2.83 -7.15 0.16
CA GLY A 186 2.43 -6.10 1.11
C GLY A 186 1.74 -6.69 2.34
N ASN A 187 0.56 -6.19 2.70
CA ASN A 187 -0.18 -6.70 3.85
C ASN A 187 -0.59 -8.16 3.64
N HIS A 188 -0.16 -9.03 4.57
CA HIS A 188 -0.32 -10.49 4.46
C HIS A 188 -1.79 -10.90 4.40
N THR A 189 -2.64 -10.30 5.24
CA THR A 189 -4.08 -10.56 5.24
C THR A 189 -4.69 -10.27 3.87
N LEU A 190 -4.32 -9.16 3.24
CA LEU A 190 -4.84 -8.77 1.92
C LEU A 190 -4.29 -9.66 0.80
N VAL A 191 -3.02 -10.04 0.86
CA VAL A 191 -2.42 -11.00 -0.08
C VAL A 191 -3.13 -12.34 0.02
N ALA A 192 -3.30 -12.89 1.24
CA ALA A 192 -3.97 -14.17 1.47
C ALA A 192 -5.45 -14.15 1.04
N ALA A 193 -6.14 -13.03 1.18
CA ALA A 193 -7.54 -12.89 0.78
C ALA A 193 -7.74 -13.02 -0.75
N THR A 194 -6.68 -12.92 -1.55
CA THR A 194 -6.76 -13.10 -3.01
C THR A 194 -6.42 -14.52 -3.46
N PHE A 195 -5.89 -15.38 -2.59
CA PHE A 195 -5.47 -16.74 -2.96
C PHE A 195 -6.60 -17.57 -3.57
N GLY A 196 -6.31 -18.18 -4.72
CA GLY A 196 -7.27 -19.00 -5.46
C GLY A 196 -8.37 -18.20 -6.16
N THR A 197 -8.30 -16.88 -6.14
CA THR A 197 -9.23 -16.00 -6.86
C THR A 197 -8.62 -15.50 -8.16
N HIS A 198 -9.44 -14.86 -9.00
CA HIS A 198 -8.98 -14.17 -10.21
C HIS A 198 -7.99 -13.03 -9.92
N TYR A 199 -7.96 -12.50 -8.70
CA TYR A 199 -7.10 -11.39 -8.29
C TYR A 199 -5.79 -11.83 -7.63
N GLN A 200 -5.55 -13.14 -7.57
CA GLN A 200 -4.29 -13.67 -7.05
C GLN A 200 -3.12 -13.18 -7.91
N ALA A 201 -2.05 -12.74 -7.25
CA ALA A 201 -0.81 -12.40 -7.94
C ALA A 201 -0.20 -13.63 -8.61
N ASP A 202 0.46 -13.40 -9.73
CA ASP A 202 1.38 -14.37 -10.30
C ASP A 202 2.67 -14.39 -9.46
N PHE A 203 2.98 -15.53 -8.85
CA PHE A 203 4.14 -15.72 -7.98
C PHE A 203 5.38 -16.23 -8.69
N GLU A 204 5.26 -16.63 -9.97
CA GLU A 204 6.38 -17.20 -10.71
C GLU A 204 7.56 -16.22 -10.79
N ASP A 205 8.72 -16.66 -10.32
CA ASP A 205 9.97 -15.89 -10.33
C ASP A 205 9.95 -14.57 -9.53
N LYS A 206 9.01 -14.41 -8.61
CA LYS A 206 8.87 -13.20 -7.77
C LYS A 206 9.54 -13.33 -6.41
N ILE A 207 9.72 -12.20 -5.76
CA ILE A 207 10.07 -12.08 -4.34
C ILE A 207 8.83 -11.51 -3.63
N LEU A 208 8.27 -12.29 -2.70
CA LEU A 208 7.09 -11.90 -1.96
C LEU A 208 7.50 -11.18 -0.67
N ILE A 209 7.07 -9.92 -0.51
CA ILE A 209 7.20 -9.19 0.74
C ILE A 209 5.88 -9.28 1.52
N LEU A 210 5.98 -9.57 2.81
CA LEU A 210 4.84 -9.69 3.72
C LEU A 210 5.04 -8.83 4.95
N GLU A 211 4.05 -8.03 5.28
CA GLU A 211 3.92 -7.31 6.55
C GLU A 211 2.49 -7.48 7.07
N ASP A 212 2.28 -7.34 8.37
CA ASP A 212 0.93 -7.28 8.94
C ASP A 212 0.94 -6.67 10.34
N ILE A 213 -0.18 -6.05 10.72
CA ILE A 213 -0.37 -5.43 12.03
C ILE A 213 -1.65 -5.98 12.67
N GLY A 214 -1.52 -6.48 13.90
CA GLY A 214 -2.67 -6.99 14.66
C GLY A 214 -3.06 -8.42 14.31
N VAL A 215 -2.26 -9.13 13.52
CA VAL A 215 -2.46 -10.54 13.19
C VAL A 215 -2.18 -11.43 14.42
N THR A 216 -2.93 -12.51 14.58
CA THR A 216 -2.62 -13.54 15.57
C THR A 216 -1.69 -14.60 14.96
N PHE A 217 -0.92 -15.32 15.80
CA PHE A 217 -0.09 -16.44 15.34
C PHE A 217 -0.89 -17.48 14.54
N ARG A 218 -2.13 -17.75 14.95
CA ARG A 218 -2.98 -18.72 14.25
C ARG A 218 -3.47 -18.21 12.89
N GLN A 219 -3.63 -16.91 12.72
CA GLN A 219 -3.95 -16.32 11.41
C GLN A 219 -2.73 -16.36 10.51
N LEU A 220 -1.56 -15.94 11.00
CA LEU A 220 -0.31 -16.02 10.27
C LEU A 220 -0.02 -17.43 9.78
N ASP A 221 -0.09 -18.44 10.69
CA ASP A 221 0.10 -19.85 10.36
C ASP A 221 -0.82 -20.32 9.24
N ARG A 222 -2.13 -20.00 9.33
CA ARG A 222 -3.11 -20.38 8.30
C ARG A 222 -2.83 -19.76 6.94
N TYR A 223 -2.45 -18.49 6.91
CA TYR A 223 -2.16 -17.81 5.66
C TYR A 223 -0.89 -18.33 5.00
N LEU A 224 0.15 -18.62 5.80
CA LEU A 224 1.36 -19.26 5.30
C LEU A 224 1.10 -20.68 4.82
N GLN A 225 0.28 -21.45 5.55
CA GLN A 225 -0.13 -22.79 5.12
C GLN A 225 -0.94 -22.74 3.82
N GLN A 226 -1.81 -21.73 3.67
CA GLN A 226 -2.56 -21.54 2.43
C GLN A 226 -1.63 -21.19 1.26
N LEU A 227 -0.61 -20.36 1.49
CA LEU A 227 0.42 -20.09 0.48
C LEU A 227 1.14 -21.37 0.05
N LEU A 228 1.49 -22.25 1.00
CA LEU A 228 2.13 -23.54 0.69
C LEU A 228 1.22 -24.51 -0.07
N PHE A 229 -0.11 -24.34 -0.04
CA PHE A 229 -1.06 -25.15 -0.79
C PHE A 229 -1.26 -24.64 -2.23
N LEU A 230 -0.80 -23.44 -2.56
CA LEU A 230 -0.87 -22.96 -3.92
C LEU A 230 0.00 -23.86 -4.80
N LYS A 231 -0.57 -24.35 -5.86
CA LYS A 231 0.17 -25.05 -6.91
C LYS A 231 0.85 -23.98 -7.77
N ASP A 232 2.07 -24.25 -8.18
CA ASP A 232 2.82 -23.39 -9.10
C ASP A 232 3.33 -22.06 -8.47
N ASP A 233 3.55 -22.03 -7.15
CA ASP A 233 4.23 -20.90 -6.50
C ASP A 233 5.75 -21.09 -6.62
N ASN A 234 6.31 -20.71 -7.73
CA ASN A 234 7.78 -20.74 -7.94
C ASN A 234 8.42 -19.44 -7.41
N LEU A 235 8.11 -19.09 -6.14
CA LEU A 235 8.68 -17.93 -5.46
C LEU A 235 10.18 -18.08 -5.29
N LYS A 236 10.93 -17.04 -5.65
CA LYS A 236 12.38 -16.98 -5.40
C LYS A 236 12.72 -16.78 -3.93
N ALA A 237 11.91 -15.96 -3.24
CA ALA A 237 12.08 -15.70 -1.83
C ALA A 237 10.81 -15.11 -1.20
N ILE A 238 10.73 -15.23 0.13
CA ILE A 238 9.75 -14.50 0.94
C ILE A 238 10.54 -13.59 1.90
N ILE A 239 10.16 -12.31 1.96
CA ILE A 239 10.70 -11.34 2.90
C ILE A 239 9.61 -11.00 3.91
N PHE A 240 9.84 -11.31 5.18
CA PHE A 240 9.01 -10.82 6.27
C PHE A 240 9.55 -9.45 6.71
N TRP A 241 8.78 -8.39 6.41
CA TRP A 241 9.22 -7.03 6.71
C TRP A 241 8.94 -6.66 8.18
N SER A 242 7.67 -6.72 8.57
CA SER A 242 7.23 -6.45 9.94
C SER A 242 5.92 -7.18 10.21
N ILE A 243 5.92 -8.09 11.18
CA ILE A 243 4.71 -8.78 11.63
C ILE A 243 4.48 -8.41 13.09
N LEU A 244 3.48 -7.53 13.32
CA LEU A 244 3.11 -7.08 14.65
C LEU A 244 1.89 -7.87 15.15
N PHE A 245 2.11 -8.72 16.14
CA PHE A 245 1.05 -9.56 16.68
C PHE A 245 0.07 -8.78 17.57
N HIS A 246 -1.20 -9.14 17.45
CA HIS A 246 -2.20 -8.69 18.41
C HIS A 246 -1.85 -9.21 19.81
N ARG A 247 -1.60 -8.28 20.75
CA ARG A 247 -1.50 -8.63 22.17
C ARG A 247 -2.91 -8.72 22.71
N PRO A 248 -3.42 -9.89 23.14
CA PRO A 248 -4.69 -9.94 23.85
C PRO A 248 -4.58 -9.03 25.07
N ASN A 249 -5.56 -8.16 25.27
CA ASN A 249 -5.67 -7.38 26.49
C ASN A 249 -5.54 -8.36 27.67
N ARG A 250 -4.55 -8.18 28.53
CA ARG A 250 -4.51 -8.93 29.80
C ARG A 250 -5.85 -8.67 30.47
N PRO A 251 -6.60 -9.73 30.90
CA PRO A 251 -7.78 -9.50 31.70
C PRO A 251 -7.36 -8.60 32.85
N ARG A 252 -8.09 -7.52 33.07
CA ARG A 252 -7.93 -6.75 34.30
C ARG A 252 -8.16 -7.76 35.43
N THR A 253 -7.14 -8.05 36.19
CA THR A 253 -7.29 -8.74 37.45
C THR A 253 -8.24 -7.86 38.28
N HIS A 254 -9.49 -8.24 38.37
CA HIS A 254 -10.35 -7.71 39.37
C HIS A 254 -9.77 -8.21 40.69
N ASP A 255 -9.11 -7.34 41.42
CA ASP A 255 -8.80 -7.55 42.80
C ASP A 255 -10.14 -7.79 43.53
N VAL A 256 -10.24 -8.97 44.12
CA VAL A 256 -11.29 -9.36 45.05
C VAL A 256 -10.90 -8.86 46.43
#